data_d521266269dc6ff37e7e32cb8389560d
#
_entry.id   d521266269dc6ff37e7e32cb8389560d
#
_cell.length_a   1.000
_cell.length_b   1.000
_cell.length_c   1.000
_cell.angle_alpha   90.00
_cell.angle_beta   90.00
_cell.angle_gamma   90.00
#
_symmetry.space_group_name_H-M   'P 1'
#
loop_
_entity.id
_entity.type
_entity.pdbx_description
1 polymer ?
#
loop_
_entity_poly.entity_id
_entity_poly.type
_entity_poly.pdbx_seq_one_letter_code
_entity_poly.pdbx_strand_id
1 'polypeptide(L)'
;MGRTIAGWNESLLAYVLAAGAPEHAIDAVVYHEGFASGPGFRNGRSYRGIELPLGMDHGGPLFIAHYSFCGLDPRGLKDRHADYWQQNVRHTRINYEHCVANPHGHAGYGPDCWGLTSSHGPKGYVAHAPARDFGVITPSAALSSFPYAPDEAMRALHYFLTRPKHRIWGRFGFVDAFCESRDLYARTYLAINQGPIVIMIENFRSGLLWNLFMSAPEVQAGLRKLGFASPHLSKGRGAMPMIPA
;
A
#
# COMPACT_ATOMS: atom_id res chain seq x y z
N MET A 1 14.58 22.66 -9.48
CA MET A 1 14.02 21.35 -9.80
C MET A 1 12.65 21.60 -10.41
N GLY A 2 12.40 21.22 -11.67
CA GLY A 2 11.16 21.58 -12.39
C GLY A 2 10.31 20.36 -12.76
N ARG A 3 10.34 19.27 -11.96
CA ARG A 3 9.53 18.09 -12.26
C ARG A 3 8.32 18.04 -11.34
N THR A 4 7.13 17.95 -11.93
CA THR A 4 5.88 17.72 -11.21
C THR A 4 5.78 16.26 -10.80
N ILE A 5 5.41 15.98 -9.54
CA ILE A 5 4.95 14.66 -9.12
C ILE A 5 3.51 14.54 -9.63
N ALA A 6 3.29 13.70 -10.61
CA ALA A 6 1.97 13.49 -11.23
C ALA A 6 1.67 12.00 -11.36
N GLY A 7 0.39 11.66 -11.40
CA GLY A 7 -0.07 10.27 -11.44
C GLY A 7 -0.25 9.66 -10.04
N TRP A 8 -1.10 8.63 -9.95
CA TRP A 8 -1.37 7.95 -8.69
C TRP A 8 -0.15 7.17 -8.21
N ASN A 9 0.33 7.54 -7.02
CA ASN A 9 1.48 6.92 -6.36
C ASN A 9 1.42 7.17 -4.83
N GLU A 10 2.45 6.77 -4.12
CA GLU A 10 2.58 6.87 -2.66
C GLU A 10 2.68 8.31 -2.11
N SER A 11 2.74 9.32 -2.95
CA SER A 11 2.92 10.72 -2.51
C SER A 11 1.65 11.38 -1.97
N LEU A 12 0.49 10.70 -1.95
CA LEU A 12 -0.75 11.25 -1.39
C LEU A 12 -0.54 11.85 0.01
N LEU A 13 0.19 11.12 0.87
CA LEU A 13 0.50 11.57 2.24
C LEU A 13 1.24 12.92 2.25
N ALA A 14 2.19 13.11 1.34
CA ALA A 14 2.97 14.35 1.25
C ALA A 14 2.07 15.54 0.92
N TYR A 15 1.09 15.37 0.03
CA TYR A 15 0.13 16.43 -0.30
C TYR A 15 -0.79 16.78 0.86
N VAL A 16 -1.26 15.78 1.62
CA VAL A 16 -2.09 16.01 2.81
C VAL A 16 -1.30 16.82 3.85
N LEU A 17 -0.07 16.40 4.16
CA LEU A 17 0.78 17.08 5.13
C LEU A 17 1.17 18.50 4.66
N ALA A 18 1.53 18.65 3.39
CA ALA A 18 1.89 19.96 2.84
C ALA A 18 0.69 20.93 2.80
N ALA A 19 -0.53 20.43 2.54
CA ALA A 19 -1.74 21.25 2.58
C ALA A 19 -2.15 21.65 4.00
N GLY A 20 -1.84 20.81 4.99
CA GLY A 20 -2.12 21.05 6.41
C GLY A 20 -1.00 21.73 7.18
N ALA A 21 0.14 22.06 6.54
CA ALA A 21 1.26 22.69 7.19
C ALA A 21 0.85 24.03 7.85
N PRO A 22 1.27 24.31 9.11
CA PRO A 22 0.95 25.57 9.80
C PRO A 22 1.51 26.80 9.06
N GLU A 23 2.68 26.65 8.48
CA GLU A 23 3.35 27.66 7.66
C GLU A 23 3.62 27.08 6.26
N HIS A 24 3.57 27.93 5.25
CA HIS A 24 3.85 27.55 3.86
C HIS A 24 2.95 26.44 3.29
N ALA A 25 1.71 26.34 3.77
CA ALA A 25 0.75 25.36 3.28
C ALA A 25 0.47 25.53 1.78
N ILE A 26 0.54 24.46 1.01
CA ILE A 26 0.22 24.47 -0.41
C ILE A 26 -1.27 24.69 -0.65
N ASP A 27 -1.62 25.30 -1.78
CA ASP A 27 -3.01 25.41 -2.23
C ASP A 27 -3.55 24.07 -2.74
N ALA A 28 -4.88 23.89 -2.61
CA ALA A 28 -5.56 22.68 -3.07
C ALA A 28 -5.39 22.42 -4.58
N VAL A 29 -5.18 23.48 -5.38
CA VAL A 29 -4.91 23.38 -6.81
C VAL A 29 -3.66 22.54 -7.10
N VAL A 30 -2.63 22.59 -6.24
CA VAL A 30 -1.39 21.81 -6.40
C VAL A 30 -1.67 20.30 -6.32
N TYR A 31 -2.61 19.90 -5.46
CA TYR A 31 -3.07 18.52 -5.41
C TYR A 31 -3.95 18.17 -6.61
N HIS A 32 -4.99 18.94 -6.86
CA HIS A 32 -6.02 18.58 -7.83
C HIS A 32 -5.57 18.70 -9.29
N GLU A 33 -4.78 19.71 -9.62
CA GLU A 33 -4.34 19.99 -10.99
C GLU A 33 -2.89 19.56 -11.23
N GLY A 34 -2.11 19.39 -10.16
CA GLY A 34 -0.76 18.83 -10.22
C GLY A 34 -0.76 17.30 -10.11
N PHE A 35 -0.94 16.80 -8.90
CA PHE A 35 -0.84 15.36 -8.58
C PHE A 35 -1.98 14.53 -9.18
N ALA A 36 -3.23 14.96 -8.94
CA ALA A 36 -4.44 14.20 -9.31
C ALA A 36 -4.88 14.43 -10.77
N SER A 37 -4.00 14.98 -11.58
CA SER A 37 -4.22 15.24 -13.01
C SER A 37 -3.23 14.47 -13.88
N GLY A 38 -3.46 14.53 -15.18
CA GLY A 38 -2.55 13.95 -16.17
C GLY A 38 -2.64 12.43 -16.31
N PRO A 39 -1.85 11.88 -17.24
CA PRO A 39 -1.82 10.45 -17.51
C PRO A 39 -1.24 9.68 -16.31
N GLY A 40 -1.85 8.53 -15.98
CA GLY A 40 -1.40 7.67 -14.89
C GLY A 40 -2.02 7.97 -13.53
N PHE A 41 -2.87 9.01 -13.37
CA PHE A 41 -3.67 9.16 -12.16
C PHE A 41 -4.94 8.32 -12.20
N ARG A 42 -5.77 8.49 -13.26
CA ARG A 42 -6.96 7.66 -13.49
C ARG A 42 -6.61 6.42 -14.28
N ASN A 43 -7.18 5.27 -13.89
CA ASN A 43 -7.05 4.02 -14.62
C ASN A 43 -8.34 3.67 -15.37
N GLY A 44 -9.41 3.31 -14.67
CA GLY A 44 -10.72 2.96 -15.23
C GLY A 44 -10.76 1.64 -16.01
N ARG A 45 -9.66 0.88 -16.05
CA ARG A 45 -9.59 -0.41 -16.73
C ARG A 45 -10.02 -1.54 -15.80
N SER A 46 -10.44 -2.65 -16.41
CA SER A 46 -10.78 -3.87 -15.68
C SER A 46 -9.68 -4.94 -15.89
N TYR A 47 -9.26 -5.56 -14.78
CA TYR A 47 -8.28 -6.62 -14.75
C TYR A 47 -8.91 -7.84 -14.07
N ARG A 48 -9.08 -8.92 -14.82
CA ARG A 48 -9.78 -10.15 -14.34
C ARG A 48 -11.17 -9.84 -13.76
N GLY A 49 -11.91 -8.91 -14.37
CA GLY A 49 -13.22 -8.49 -13.91
C GLY A 49 -13.22 -7.47 -12.76
N ILE A 50 -12.05 -7.02 -12.31
CA ILE A 50 -11.91 -6.02 -11.25
C ILE A 50 -11.56 -4.69 -11.88
N GLU A 51 -12.47 -3.71 -11.80
CA GLU A 51 -12.22 -2.34 -12.25
C GLU A 51 -11.30 -1.63 -11.25
N LEU A 52 -10.23 -1.01 -11.76
CA LEU A 52 -9.27 -0.23 -10.97
C LEU A 52 -9.47 1.27 -11.23
N PRO A 53 -9.86 2.07 -10.22
CA PRO A 53 -10.12 3.50 -10.42
C PRO A 53 -8.88 4.32 -10.76
N LEU A 54 -7.77 4.09 -10.05
CA LEU A 54 -6.57 4.92 -10.11
C LEU A 54 -5.32 4.10 -10.46
N GLY A 55 -4.32 4.81 -10.98
CA GLY A 55 -2.96 4.31 -11.09
C GLY A 55 -2.60 3.71 -12.43
N MET A 56 -1.41 3.17 -12.47
CA MET A 56 -0.84 2.54 -13.64
C MET A 56 -1.47 1.17 -13.93
N ASP A 57 -1.02 0.55 -14.99
CA ASP A 57 -1.50 -0.75 -15.44
C ASP A 57 -1.45 -1.80 -14.32
N HIS A 58 -2.57 -2.50 -14.06
CA HIS A 58 -2.75 -3.43 -12.95
C HIS A 58 -2.50 -2.82 -11.55
N GLY A 59 -2.40 -1.51 -11.39
CA GLY A 59 -2.11 -0.81 -10.16
C GLY A 59 -0.61 -0.60 -9.87
N GLY A 60 0.26 -1.31 -10.55
CA GLY A 60 1.70 -1.27 -10.30
C GLY A 60 2.14 -2.03 -9.04
N PRO A 61 3.29 -1.68 -8.44
CA PRO A 61 3.78 -2.28 -7.21
C PRO A 61 2.85 -2.02 -6.04
N LEU A 62 2.63 -3.04 -5.20
CA LEU A 62 1.58 -2.98 -4.17
C LEU A 62 1.87 -2.03 -3.01
N PHE A 63 3.13 -1.59 -2.82
CA PHE A 63 3.46 -0.57 -1.82
C PHE A 63 2.66 0.73 -1.97
N ILE A 64 2.18 1.03 -3.19
CA ILE A 64 1.32 2.19 -3.46
C ILE A 64 0.01 2.14 -2.65
N ALA A 65 -0.50 0.94 -2.38
CA ALA A 65 -1.66 0.74 -1.51
C ALA A 65 -1.33 0.77 0.00
N HIS A 66 -0.04 0.84 0.37
CA HIS A 66 0.39 0.74 1.77
C HIS A 66 0.98 2.03 2.32
N TYR A 67 1.97 2.64 1.65
CA TYR A 67 2.82 3.65 2.29
C TYR A 67 2.06 4.87 2.79
N SER A 68 1.25 5.53 1.98
CA SER A 68 0.41 6.63 2.47
C SER A 68 -0.61 6.16 3.52
N PHE A 69 -1.06 4.92 3.40
CA PHE A 69 -2.10 4.34 4.27
C PHE A 69 -1.56 3.62 5.51
N CYS A 70 -0.27 3.69 5.76
CA CYS A 70 0.29 3.42 7.09
C CYS A 70 -0.23 4.43 8.12
N GLY A 71 -0.43 5.69 7.71
CA GLY A 71 -0.95 6.78 8.54
C GLY A 71 -2.37 7.18 8.20
N LEU A 72 -2.68 7.42 6.92
CA LEU A 72 -4.02 7.77 6.49
C LEU A 72 -4.95 6.56 6.58
N ASP A 73 -6.03 6.67 7.37
CA ASP A 73 -7.06 5.63 7.42
C ASP A 73 -7.89 5.67 6.13
N PRO A 74 -7.79 4.64 5.26
CA PRO A 74 -8.53 4.65 4.00
C PRO A 74 -10.02 4.35 4.18
N ARG A 75 -10.48 3.87 5.34
CA ARG A 75 -11.88 3.52 5.61
C ARG A 75 -12.76 4.76 5.59
N GLY A 76 -13.59 4.86 4.54
CA GLY A 76 -14.43 6.03 4.31
C GLY A 76 -13.67 7.30 3.89
N LEU A 77 -12.37 7.19 3.58
CA LEU A 77 -11.58 8.28 3.02
C LEU A 77 -11.91 8.42 1.52
N LYS A 78 -12.47 9.56 1.15
CA LYS A 78 -12.93 9.86 -0.21
C LYS A 78 -12.64 11.30 -0.57
N ASP A 79 -12.44 11.54 -1.85
CA ASP A 79 -12.49 12.86 -2.43
C ASP A 79 -13.24 12.84 -3.78
N ARG A 80 -13.16 13.92 -4.57
CA ARG A 80 -13.76 13.97 -5.90
C ARG A 80 -13.17 12.99 -6.91
N HIS A 81 -12.05 12.35 -6.59
CA HIS A 81 -11.32 11.48 -7.51
C HIS A 81 -11.58 10.01 -7.25
N ALA A 82 -11.64 9.58 -5.98
CA ALA A 82 -11.79 8.17 -5.61
C ALA A 82 -12.33 7.93 -4.20
N ASP A 83 -12.77 6.69 -3.98
CA ASP A 83 -12.87 6.02 -2.69
C ASP A 83 -11.57 5.23 -2.47
N TYR A 84 -10.75 5.66 -1.51
CA TYR A 84 -9.41 5.12 -1.31
C TYR A 84 -9.40 3.72 -0.67
N TRP A 85 -10.44 3.38 0.08
CA TRP A 85 -10.63 2.01 0.57
C TRP A 85 -10.85 1.06 -0.61
N GLN A 86 -11.80 1.39 -1.47
CA GLN A 86 -12.10 0.57 -2.64
C GLN A 86 -10.92 0.49 -3.61
N GLN A 87 -10.20 1.59 -3.80
CA GLN A 87 -8.98 1.62 -4.60
C GLN A 87 -7.95 0.59 -4.09
N ASN A 88 -7.66 0.59 -2.79
CA ASN A 88 -6.64 -0.28 -2.21
C ASN A 88 -7.07 -1.75 -2.17
N VAL A 89 -8.33 -2.03 -1.84
CA VAL A 89 -8.89 -3.39 -1.89
C VAL A 89 -8.79 -3.96 -3.30
N ARG A 90 -9.19 -3.18 -4.32
CA ARG A 90 -9.16 -3.62 -5.72
C ARG A 90 -7.74 -3.81 -6.23
N HIS A 91 -6.82 -2.90 -5.91
CA HIS A 91 -5.39 -3.04 -6.26
C HIS A 91 -4.78 -4.30 -5.63
N THR A 92 -5.03 -4.53 -4.34
CA THR A 92 -4.60 -5.75 -3.64
C THR A 92 -5.17 -7.00 -4.29
N ARG A 93 -6.46 -6.99 -4.63
CA ARG A 93 -7.12 -8.13 -5.27
C ARG A 93 -6.56 -8.43 -6.65
N ILE A 94 -6.27 -7.41 -7.46
CA ILE A 94 -5.65 -7.58 -8.79
C ILE A 94 -4.27 -8.23 -8.66
N ASN A 95 -3.46 -7.80 -7.68
CA ASN A 95 -2.14 -8.36 -7.41
C ASN A 95 -2.22 -9.84 -6.97
N TYR A 96 -3.15 -10.14 -6.05
CA TYR A 96 -3.44 -11.50 -5.59
C TYR A 96 -3.89 -12.40 -6.74
N GLU A 97 -4.92 -12.01 -7.50
CA GLU A 97 -5.47 -12.79 -8.60
C GLU A 97 -4.45 -13.05 -9.73
N HIS A 98 -3.50 -12.12 -9.92
CA HIS A 98 -2.39 -12.35 -10.85
C HIS A 98 -1.50 -13.50 -10.37
N CYS A 99 -1.12 -13.51 -9.08
CA CYS A 99 -0.30 -14.59 -8.52
C CYS A 99 -1.04 -15.93 -8.50
N VAL A 100 -2.35 -15.94 -8.18
CA VAL A 100 -3.17 -17.16 -8.22
C VAL A 100 -3.25 -17.73 -9.63
N ALA A 101 -3.50 -16.87 -10.61
CA ALA A 101 -3.58 -17.31 -12.02
C ALA A 101 -2.22 -17.72 -12.60
N ASN A 102 -1.14 -17.18 -12.04
CA ASN A 102 0.24 -17.51 -12.39
C ASN A 102 0.48 -17.62 -13.91
N PRO A 103 0.25 -16.58 -14.70
CA PRO A 103 0.23 -16.66 -16.17
C PRO A 103 1.60 -17.03 -16.77
N HIS A 104 2.68 -16.91 -15.98
CA HIS A 104 4.04 -17.20 -16.40
C HIS A 104 4.58 -18.53 -15.83
N GLY A 105 3.79 -19.27 -15.05
CA GLY A 105 4.20 -20.58 -14.49
C GLY A 105 5.34 -20.49 -13.47
N HIS A 106 5.40 -19.42 -12.68
CA HIS A 106 6.43 -19.27 -11.65
C HIS A 106 6.23 -20.26 -10.50
N ALA A 107 7.30 -20.94 -10.08
CA ALA A 107 7.26 -21.81 -8.92
C ALA A 107 6.89 -21.03 -7.65
N GLY A 108 6.08 -21.64 -6.79
CA GLY A 108 5.61 -21.07 -5.55
C GLY A 108 4.37 -20.17 -5.66
N TYR A 109 4.11 -19.54 -6.80
CA TYR A 109 2.94 -18.69 -6.98
C TYR A 109 1.62 -19.44 -6.79
N GLY A 110 0.69 -18.83 -6.10
CA GLY A 110 -0.63 -19.42 -5.86
C GLY A 110 -1.41 -18.68 -4.76
N PRO A 111 -2.54 -19.26 -4.31
CA PRO A 111 -3.42 -18.63 -3.32
C PRO A 111 -2.76 -18.41 -1.95
N ASP A 112 -1.71 -19.17 -1.65
CA ASP A 112 -0.99 -19.09 -0.38
C ASP A 112 0.37 -18.37 -0.51
N CYS A 113 0.83 -18.10 -1.74
CA CYS A 113 2.11 -17.44 -1.99
C CYS A 113 1.96 -16.37 -3.07
N TRP A 114 1.83 -15.14 -2.65
CA TRP A 114 1.57 -13.99 -3.50
C TRP A 114 2.20 -12.72 -2.94
N GLY A 115 2.19 -11.66 -3.75
CA GLY A 115 2.60 -10.33 -3.34
C GLY A 115 3.76 -9.78 -4.17
N LEU A 116 3.43 -8.87 -5.09
CA LEU A 116 4.37 -8.21 -5.97
C LEU A 116 4.50 -6.73 -5.57
N THR A 117 5.72 -6.32 -5.22
CA THR A 117 6.05 -4.92 -4.95
C THR A 117 7.52 -4.65 -5.23
N SER A 118 7.97 -3.41 -5.06
CA SER A 118 9.37 -3.05 -5.27
C SER A 118 10.27 -3.78 -4.28
N SER A 119 11.21 -4.56 -4.78
CA SER A 119 12.10 -5.40 -3.97
C SER A 119 13.31 -5.90 -4.76
N HIS A 120 14.24 -6.58 -4.08
CA HIS A 120 15.37 -7.23 -4.72
C HIS A 120 14.94 -8.47 -5.52
N GLY A 121 15.48 -8.59 -6.72
CA GLY A 121 15.24 -9.73 -7.59
C GLY A 121 16.48 -10.06 -8.40
N PRO A 122 16.37 -10.96 -9.40
CA PRO A 122 17.52 -11.40 -10.23
C PRO A 122 18.23 -10.26 -10.99
N LYS A 123 17.55 -9.13 -11.14
CA LYS A 123 18.07 -7.93 -11.85
C LYS A 123 18.38 -6.77 -10.89
N GLY A 124 18.60 -7.03 -9.61
CA GLY A 124 18.76 -6.02 -8.58
C GLY A 124 17.42 -5.54 -8.03
N TYR A 125 17.37 -4.33 -7.47
CA TYR A 125 16.14 -3.73 -6.96
C TYR A 125 15.24 -3.26 -8.11
N VAL A 126 14.04 -3.80 -8.19
CA VAL A 126 13.08 -3.54 -9.28
C VAL A 126 11.67 -3.40 -8.74
N ALA A 127 10.87 -2.59 -9.41
CA ALA A 127 9.44 -2.51 -9.16
C ALA A 127 8.74 -3.73 -9.79
N HIS A 128 8.46 -4.78 -9.00
CA HIS A 128 7.67 -5.92 -9.43
C HIS A 128 6.18 -5.60 -9.32
N ALA A 129 5.44 -5.98 -10.34
CA ALA A 129 3.99 -5.77 -10.46
C ALA A 129 3.42 -6.79 -11.46
N PRO A 130 2.08 -7.00 -11.54
CA PRO A 130 1.50 -7.90 -12.54
C PRO A 130 1.92 -7.59 -13.99
N ALA A 131 2.05 -6.30 -14.35
CA ALA A 131 2.54 -5.89 -15.66
C ALA A 131 4.07 -6.03 -15.83
N ARG A 132 4.80 -6.33 -14.76
CA ARG A 132 6.26 -6.46 -14.73
C ARG A 132 6.69 -7.56 -13.76
N ASP A 133 6.29 -8.79 -14.08
CA ASP A 133 6.48 -9.96 -13.24
C ASP A 133 7.76 -10.73 -13.63
N PHE A 134 8.63 -10.95 -12.66
CA PHE A 134 9.89 -11.70 -12.80
C PHE A 134 9.95 -12.95 -11.91
N GLY A 135 8.81 -13.39 -11.38
CA GLY A 135 8.72 -14.54 -10.48
C GLY A 135 9.20 -14.27 -9.07
N VAL A 136 9.16 -12.99 -8.63
CA VAL A 136 9.66 -12.57 -7.32
C VAL A 136 8.50 -12.27 -6.38
N ILE A 137 8.45 -12.98 -5.26
CA ILE A 137 7.52 -12.72 -4.16
C ILE A 137 8.21 -11.86 -3.11
N THR A 138 7.48 -10.86 -2.64
CA THR A 138 7.90 -9.93 -1.59
C THR A 138 6.97 -10.08 -0.40
N PRO A 139 7.41 -10.65 0.73
CA PRO A 139 6.53 -10.89 1.89
C PRO A 139 5.78 -9.65 2.37
N SER A 140 6.40 -8.47 2.31
CA SER A 140 5.75 -7.23 2.71
C SER A 140 4.53 -6.89 1.87
N ALA A 141 4.47 -7.26 0.59
CA ALA A 141 3.32 -6.99 -0.26
C ALA A 141 2.06 -7.70 0.25
N ALA A 142 2.17 -9.00 0.55
CA ALA A 142 1.05 -9.76 1.09
C ALA A 142 0.73 -9.35 2.53
N LEU A 143 1.74 -9.23 3.40
CA LEU A 143 1.54 -9.02 4.83
C LEU A 143 1.10 -7.59 5.18
N SER A 144 1.53 -6.58 4.42
CA SER A 144 1.00 -5.22 4.59
C SER A 144 -0.44 -5.07 4.07
N SER A 145 -0.95 -6.09 3.38
CA SER A 145 -2.32 -6.11 2.86
C SER A 145 -3.35 -6.68 3.82
N PHE A 146 -3.00 -7.00 5.07
CA PHE A 146 -3.95 -7.52 6.06
C PHE A 146 -5.26 -6.73 6.15
N PRO A 147 -5.28 -5.38 6.12
CA PRO A 147 -6.54 -4.66 6.16
C PRO A 147 -7.44 -4.89 4.94
N TYR A 148 -6.85 -5.18 3.78
CA TYR A 148 -7.55 -5.25 2.49
C TYR A 148 -7.93 -6.67 2.07
N ALA A 149 -7.17 -7.66 2.54
CA ALA A 149 -7.32 -9.07 2.19
C ALA A 149 -6.84 -9.97 3.36
N PRO A 150 -7.55 -9.96 4.51
CA PRO A 150 -7.07 -10.61 5.73
C PRO A 150 -6.89 -12.13 5.59
N ASP A 151 -7.80 -12.81 4.95
CA ASP A 151 -7.73 -14.27 4.79
C ASP A 151 -6.58 -14.67 3.85
N GLU A 152 -6.40 -13.93 2.76
CA GLU A 152 -5.31 -14.14 1.80
C GLU A 152 -3.94 -13.83 2.43
N ALA A 153 -3.86 -12.73 3.20
CA ALA A 153 -2.64 -12.36 3.92
C ALA A 153 -2.29 -13.37 5.01
N MET A 154 -3.28 -13.91 5.72
CA MET A 154 -3.07 -14.96 6.73
C MET A 154 -2.57 -16.26 6.08
N ARG A 155 -3.13 -16.68 4.95
CA ARG A 155 -2.62 -17.84 4.20
C ARG A 155 -1.18 -17.62 3.75
N ALA A 156 -0.85 -16.43 3.25
CA ALA A 156 0.52 -16.09 2.86
C ALA A 156 1.47 -16.11 4.06
N LEU A 157 1.07 -15.56 5.21
CA LEU A 157 1.86 -15.61 6.44
C LEU A 157 2.15 -17.06 6.85
N HIS A 158 1.14 -17.91 6.83
CA HIS A 158 1.31 -19.33 7.16
C HIS A 158 2.28 -20.03 6.18
N TYR A 159 2.13 -19.80 4.89
CA TYR A 159 3.04 -20.33 3.87
C TYR A 159 4.48 -19.86 4.12
N PHE A 160 4.71 -18.58 4.33
CA PHE A 160 6.04 -18.01 4.56
C PHE A 160 6.71 -18.54 5.82
N LEU A 161 5.95 -18.85 6.85
CA LEU A 161 6.46 -19.42 8.11
C LEU A 161 6.67 -20.93 8.06
N THR A 162 6.08 -21.66 7.13
CA THR A 162 6.16 -23.11 7.07
C THR A 162 7.06 -23.63 5.96
N ARG A 163 6.96 -23.08 4.78
CA ARG A 163 7.65 -23.60 3.60
C ARG A 163 9.09 -23.07 3.45
N PRO A 164 9.29 -21.79 3.04
CA PRO A 164 10.63 -21.25 2.90
C PRO A 164 11.21 -20.67 4.20
N LYS A 165 10.59 -20.91 5.36
CA LYS A 165 10.88 -20.22 6.62
C LYS A 165 12.37 -20.06 6.93
N HIS A 166 13.13 -21.13 6.85
CA HIS A 166 14.56 -21.14 7.18
C HIS A 166 15.41 -20.37 6.16
N ARG A 167 14.85 -19.94 5.03
CA ARG A 167 15.53 -19.17 3.99
C ARG A 167 15.06 -17.70 3.95
N ILE A 168 13.86 -17.41 4.45
CA ILE A 168 13.26 -16.07 4.35
C ILE A 168 12.96 -15.42 5.72
N TRP A 169 13.16 -16.14 6.83
CA TRP A 169 13.00 -15.57 8.17
C TRP A 169 14.34 -15.52 8.89
N GLY A 170 14.71 -14.33 9.39
CA GLY A 170 15.97 -14.10 10.06
C GLY A 170 15.88 -13.05 11.18
N ARG A 171 17.01 -12.43 11.49
CA ARG A 171 17.15 -11.54 12.66
C ARG A 171 16.14 -10.39 12.71
N PHE A 172 15.75 -9.86 11.57
CA PHE A 172 14.85 -8.70 11.47
C PHE A 172 13.49 -9.05 10.85
N GLY A 173 13.06 -10.30 10.95
CA GLY A 173 11.83 -10.78 10.34
C GLY A 173 12.03 -11.38 8.95
N PHE A 174 11.09 -11.15 8.04
CA PHE A 174 11.20 -11.64 6.67
C PHE A 174 12.27 -10.89 5.87
N VAL A 175 13.01 -11.62 5.04
CA VAL A 175 13.89 -10.99 4.05
C VAL A 175 13.09 -10.19 3.03
N ASP A 176 13.76 -9.33 2.28
CA ASP A 176 13.12 -8.43 1.33
C ASP A 176 12.29 -9.17 0.27
N ALA A 177 12.85 -10.20 -0.35
CA ALA A 177 12.17 -10.95 -1.42
C ALA A 177 12.76 -12.34 -1.64
N PHE A 178 12.02 -13.18 -2.38
CA PHE A 178 12.49 -14.47 -2.86
C PHE A 178 11.88 -14.84 -4.22
N CYS A 179 12.54 -15.76 -4.93
CA CYS A 179 12.08 -16.31 -6.21
C CYS A 179 12.38 -17.81 -6.25
N GLU A 180 11.37 -18.64 -6.04
CA GLU A 180 11.54 -20.11 -6.01
C GLU A 180 11.94 -20.67 -7.38
N SER A 181 11.42 -20.12 -8.48
CA SER A 181 11.80 -20.53 -9.85
C SER A 181 13.29 -20.40 -10.14
N ARG A 182 14.02 -19.58 -9.38
CA ARG A 182 15.46 -19.31 -9.58
C ARG A 182 16.29 -19.67 -8.36
N ASP A 183 15.71 -20.28 -7.36
CA ASP A 183 16.33 -20.55 -6.06
C ASP A 183 17.03 -19.32 -5.43
N LEU A 184 16.43 -18.14 -5.63
CA LEU A 184 16.98 -16.86 -5.17
C LEU A 184 16.23 -16.43 -3.90
N TYR A 185 17.00 -16.09 -2.85
CA TYR A 185 16.51 -15.58 -1.57
C TYR A 185 17.36 -14.38 -1.18
N ALA A 186 16.75 -13.22 -1.08
CA ALA A 186 17.46 -12.01 -0.68
C ALA A 186 18.05 -12.18 0.73
N ARG A 187 19.25 -11.60 0.95
CA ARG A 187 19.88 -11.55 2.28
C ARG A 187 19.76 -10.18 2.93
N THR A 188 18.90 -9.34 2.36
CA THR A 188 18.69 -7.95 2.78
C THR A 188 17.35 -7.80 3.49
N TYR A 189 17.30 -6.82 4.38
CA TYR A 189 16.11 -6.35 5.06
C TYR A 189 15.97 -4.86 4.76
N LEU A 190 14.85 -4.45 4.21
CA LEU A 190 14.59 -3.05 3.90
C LEU A 190 13.58 -2.49 4.90
N ALA A 191 13.97 -1.48 5.68
CA ALA A 191 13.09 -0.87 6.69
C ALA A 191 11.79 -0.36 6.06
N ILE A 192 11.87 0.18 4.84
CA ILE A 192 10.71 0.68 4.10
C ILE A 192 9.70 -0.45 3.75
N ASN A 193 10.14 -1.70 3.65
CA ASN A 193 9.29 -2.87 3.42
C ASN A 193 8.85 -3.54 4.73
N GLN A 194 9.71 -3.54 5.77
CA GLN A 194 9.39 -4.15 7.07
C GLN A 194 8.41 -3.31 7.90
N GLY A 195 8.57 -1.99 7.87
CA GLY A 195 7.71 -1.07 8.62
C GLY A 195 6.23 -1.22 8.30
N PRO A 196 5.81 -1.22 7.02
CA PRO A 196 4.43 -1.43 6.65
C PRO A 196 3.82 -2.75 7.13
N ILE A 197 4.60 -3.84 7.23
CA ILE A 197 4.09 -5.11 7.78
C ILE A 197 3.56 -4.89 9.20
N VAL A 198 4.39 -4.33 10.08
CA VAL A 198 4.03 -4.10 11.48
C VAL A 198 2.88 -3.11 11.60
N ILE A 199 2.98 -1.98 10.89
CA ILE A 199 2.01 -0.89 10.95
C ILE A 199 0.64 -1.35 10.44
N MET A 200 0.58 -2.02 9.30
CA MET A 200 -0.69 -2.43 8.69
C MET A 200 -1.35 -3.60 9.43
N ILE A 201 -0.57 -4.52 10.00
CA ILE A 201 -1.11 -5.55 10.89
C ILE A 201 -1.70 -4.91 12.16
N GLU A 202 -1.01 -3.94 12.76
CA GLU A 202 -1.54 -3.24 13.94
C GLU A 202 -2.77 -2.40 13.60
N ASN A 203 -2.78 -1.75 12.44
CA ASN A 203 -3.95 -1.04 11.94
C ASN A 203 -5.15 -1.98 11.69
N PHE A 204 -4.91 -3.19 11.19
CA PHE A 204 -5.95 -4.21 11.05
C PHE A 204 -6.49 -4.66 12.41
N ARG A 205 -5.61 -4.87 13.40
CA ARG A 205 -5.97 -5.36 14.74
C ARG A 205 -6.73 -4.33 15.59
N SER A 206 -6.26 -3.10 15.61
CA SER A 206 -6.73 -2.10 16.57
C SER A 206 -7.03 -0.72 15.97
N GLY A 207 -6.55 -0.45 14.75
CA GLY A 207 -6.61 0.89 14.14
C GLY A 207 -5.69 1.91 14.81
N LEU A 208 -4.74 1.49 15.65
CA LEU A 208 -3.95 2.36 16.51
C LEU A 208 -3.26 3.49 15.73
N LEU A 209 -2.45 3.13 14.71
CA LEU A 209 -1.68 4.13 13.96
C LEU A 209 -2.59 5.03 13.14
N TRP A 210 -3.67 4.50 12.56
CA TRP A 210 -4.69 5.29 11.88
C TRP A 210 -5.35 6.30 12.81
N ASN A 211 -5.79 5.86 14.01
CA ASN A 211 -6.42 6.76 14.98
C ASN A 211 -5.48 7.87 15.43
N LEU A 212 -4.21 7.53 15.74
CA LEU A 212 -3.20 8.49 16.15
C LEU A 212 -2.91 9.50 15.03
N PHE A 213 -2.60 9.01 13.82
CA PHE A 213 -2.25 9.88 12.72
C PHE A 213 -3.41 10.80 12.28
N MET A 214 -4.61 10.22 12.13
CA MET A 214 -5.81 10.96 11.72
C MET A 214 -6.31 11.94 12.79
N SER A 215 -5.86 11.84 14.04
CA SER A 215 -6.17 12.80 15.12
C SER A 215 -5.31 14.06 15.05
N ALA A 216 -4.19 14.07 14.33
CA ALA A 216 -3.31 15.22 14.23
C ALA A 216 -4.02 16.42 13.57
N PRO A 217 -3.97 17.62 14.18
CA PRO A 217 -4.64 18.80 13.64
C PRO A 217 -4.22 19.15 12.21
N GLU A 218 -2.94 18.99 11.90
CA GLU A 218 -2.36 19.26 10.59
C GLU A 218 -2.90 18.30 9.52
N VAL A 219 -3.03 17.01 9.86
CA VAL A 219 -3.62 16.01 8.96
C VAL A 219 -5.09 16.34 8.68
N GLN A 220 -5.85 16.67 9.72
CA GLN A 220 -7.24 17.06 9.57
C GLN A 220 -7.42 18.36 8.77
N ALA A 221 -6.55 19.34 8.99
CA ALA A 221 -6.53 20.60 8.24
C ALA A 221 -6.23 20.35 6.76
N GLY A 222 -5.20 19.54 6.47
CA GLY A 222 -4.84 19.17 5.11
C GLY A 222 -5.94 18.43 4.38
N LEU A 223 -6.55 17.43 5.01
CA LEU A 223 -7.66 16.68 4.42
C LEU A 223 -8.87 17.58 4.11
N ARG A 224 -9.25 18.49 5.04
CA ARG A 224 -10.32 19.47 4.79
C ARG A 224 -9.99 20.42 3.65
N LYS A 225 -8.76 20.97 3.62
CA LYS A 225 -8.32 21.89 2.58
C LYS A 225 -8.32 21.23 1.19
N LEU A 226 -7.95 19.95 1.11
CA LEU A 226 -7.96 19.18 -0.13
C LEU A 226 -9.35 18.60 -0.47
N GLY A 227 -10.39 18.88 0.33
CA GLY A 227 -11.76 18.44 0.05
C GLY A 227 -12.03 16.95 0.28
N PHE A 228 -11.26 16.31 1.16
CA PHE A 228 -11.52 14.93 1.56
C PHE A 228 -12.70 14.82 2.53
N ALA A 229 -13.46 13.75 2.37
CA ALA A 229 -14.38 13.24 3.38
C ALA A 229 -13.73 12.08 4.13
N SER A 230 -13.91 12.00 5.44
CA SER A 230 -13.43 10.90 6.29
C SER A 230 -14.25 10.85 7.58
N PRO A 231 -14.51 9.65 8.15
CA PRO A 231 -15.14 9.53 9.48
C PRO A 231 -14.38 10.26 10.60
N HIS A 232 -13.06 10.40 10.45
CA HIS A 232 -12.21 11.13 11.41
C HIS A 232 -12.42 12.65 11.37
N LEU A 233 -12.96 13.21 10.30
CA LEU A 233 -13.23 14.65 10.16
C LEU A 233 -14.58 15.07 10.75
N SER A 234 -15.52 14.16 10.94
CA SER A 234 -16.87 14.42 11.46
C SER A 234 -16.95 14.42 13.00
N LYS A 235 -15.94 13.92 13.68
CA LYS A 235 -15.86 13.97 15.14
C LYS A 235 -15.46 15.40 15.57
N GLY A 236 -16.48 16.23 15.86
CA GLY A 236 -16.28 17.45 16.61
C GLY A 236 -15.51 17.17 17.89
N ARG A 237 -14.78 18.17 18.41
CA ARG A 237 -13.93 18.10 19.60
C ARG A 237 -14.59 17.29 20.73
N GLY A 238 -14.22 16.04 20.86
CA GLY A 238 -14.69 15.15 21.90
C GLY A 238 -13.65 14.07 22.15
N ALA A 239 -12.98 14.22 23.31
CA ALA A 239 -12.21 13.24 24.07
C ALA A 239 -11.34 12.23 23.30
N MET A 240 -10.03 12.36 23.47
CA MET A 240 -9.10 11.25 23.28
C MET A 240 -9.60 10.01 24.04
N PRO A 241 -9.74 8.85 23.43
CA PRO A 241 -9.90 7.63 24.20
C PRO A 241 -8.65 7.43 25.05
N MET A 242 -8.80 7.40 26.38
CA MET A 242 -7.76 6.98 27.30
C MET A 242 -7.36 5.55 26.92
N ILE A 243 -6.06 5.35 26.72
CA ILE A 243 -5.47 4.01 26.57
C ILE A 243 -5.58 3.37 27.96
N PRO A 244 -6.25 2.21 28.12
CA PRO A 244 -6.18 1.46 29.37
C PRO A 244 -4.73 0.99 29.60
N ALA A 245 -4.26 1.16 30.83
CA ALA A 245 -2.94 0.72 31.26
C ALA A 245 -2.77 -0.79 31.19
#